data_7d4c15e8dcca11024b684514aa8ed5cd
#
_entry.id   7d4c15e8dcca11024b684514aa8ed5cd
#
_cell.length_a   1.000
_cell.length_b   1.000
_cell.length_c   1.000
_cell.angle_alpha   90.00
_cell.angle_beta   90.00
_cell.angle_gamma   90.00
#
_symmetry.space_group_name_H-M   'P 1'
#
loop_
_entity.id
_entity.type
_entity.pdbx_description
1 polymer ?
#
loop_
_entity_poly.entity_id
_entity_poly.type
_entity_poly.pdbx_seq_one_letter_code
_entity_poly.pdbx_strand_id
1 'polypeptide(L)'
;HRYLHSFPTRRSSDLERRNVHPHKQPGYAAVTLSLKKTGVPPGDVTAEQMDAIAELAERYSFGELRVTHEQNLVFADVARRDLPALWQALRALGLATPNAGLLTNIISCPGGDFCSLANARSIPIAEAIQRRFDDLDYLFDIGELDLNISGCMNACGHHHVGHIGILGVDKHGEEFYQLEIGGSQGAQAALGRVLGPALRAAEVPDAIERLIEVYLERRDSEAERFVDVVRRIGVEPFKENVYAKDHQQPQDRRGRLAAA
;
A
#
# COMPACT_ATOMS: atom_id res chain seq x y z
N HIS A 1 -8.29 5.69 26.83
CA HIS A 1 -9.22 4.53 26.89
C HIS A 1 -10.71 4.88 26.73
N ARG A 2 -11.17 6.14 26.92
CA ARG A 2 -12.60 6.50 26.78
C ARG A 2 -13.07 6.74 25.35
N TYR A 3 -12.18 6.94 24.39
CA TYR A 3 -12.55 7.28 23.01
C TYR A 3 -12.75 6.06 22.10
N LEU A 4 -12.19 4.89 22.44
CA LEU A 4 -12.35 3.64 21.66
C LEU A 4 -13.80 3.13 21.59
N HIS A 5 -14.67 3.53 22.54
CA HIS A 5 -16.09 3.13 22.56
C HIS A 5 -17.02 3.98 21.67
N SER A 6 -16.50 5.03 21.03
CA SER A 6 -17.30 5.90 20.15
C SER A 6 -17.38 5.42 18.69
N PHE A 7 -16.60 4.42 18.30
CA PHE A 7 -16.61 3.85 16.96
C PHE A 7 -17.49 2.59 16.92
N PRO A 8 -18.59 2.59 16.15
CA PRO A 8 -19.61 1.54 16.23
C PRO A 8 -19.32 0.23 15.49
N THR A 9 -18.18 0.10 14.78
CA THR A 9 -17.83 -1.10 14.00
C THR A 9 -16.34 -1.41 14.04
N ARG A 10 -15.96 -2.69 13.79
CA ARG A 10 -14.57 -3.14 13.65
C ARG A 10 -13.78 -2.27 12.64
N ARG A 11 -14.38 -1.92 11.51
CA ARG A 11 -13.76 -1.09 10.45
C ARG A 11 -13.41 0.34 10.89
N SER A 12 -14.11 0.89 11.87
CA SER A 12 -13.78 2.22 12.41
C SER A 12 -12.59 2.20 13.35
N SER A 13 -12.40 1.12 14.11
CA SER A 13 -11.20 0.92 14.91
C SER A 13 -9.96 0.70 14.03
N ASP A 14 -10.14 0.07 12.87
CA ASP A 14 -9.07 -0.15 11.91
C ASP A 14 -8.62 1.17 11.27
N LEU A 15 -9.54 2.07 10.92
CA LEU A 15 -9.19 3.41 10.46
C LEU A 15 -8.42 4.19 11.55
N GLU A 16 -8.89 4.16 12.80
CA GLU A 16 -8.18 4.83 13.90
C GLU A 16 -6.77 4.26 14.07
N ARG A 17 -6.61 2.95 13.96
CA ARG A 17 -5.32 2.28 14.11
C ARG A 17 -4.32 2.62 13.00
N ARG A 18 -4.78 2.80 11.76
CA ARG A 18 -3.92 2.95 10.59
C ARG A 18 -3.82 4.39 10.08
N ASN A 19 -4.91 5.12 10.10
CA ASN A 19 -5.00 6.42 9.44
C ASN A 19 -4.96 7.60 10.42
N VAL A 20 -5.04 7.35 11.75
CA VAL A 20 -5.00 8.41 12.75
C VAL A 20 -3.65 8.41 13.47
N HIS A 21 -2.94 9.51 13.37
CA HIS A 21 -1.58 9.65 13.88
C HIS A 21 -1.53 10.59 15.10
N PRO A 22 -0.56 10.39 16.01
CA PRO A 22 -0.33 11.29 17.13
C PRO A 22 -0.10 12.73 16.67
N HIS A 23 -0.60 13.69 17.41
CA HIS A 23 -0.40 15.10 17.20
C HIS A 23 0.36 15.73 18.36
N LYS A 24 1.16 16.80 18.09
CA LYS A 24 1.92 17.52 19.14
C LYS A 24 1.01 18.16 20.16
N GLN A 25 -0.15 18.69 19.71
CA GLN A 25 -1.13 19.33 20.60
C GLN A 25 -2.06 18.24 21.19
N PRO A 26 -2.15 18.10 22.53
CA PRO A 26 -3.11 17.20 23.17
C PRO A 26 -4.55 17.50 22.74
N GLY A 27 -5.34 16.45 22.51
CA GLY A 27 -6.74 16.57 22.06
C GLY A 27 -6.91 16.63 20.55
N TYR A 28 -5.81 16.69 19.78
CA TYR A 28 -5.81 16.66 18.32
C TYR A 28 -5.19 15.36 17.77
N ALA A 29 -5.38 15.13 16.48
CA ALA A 29 -4.77 14.05 15.72
C ALA A 29 -4.56 14.51 14.27
N ALA A 30 -3.54 13.96 13.59
CA ALA A 30 -3.45 14.03 12.15
C ALA A 30 -4.13 12.81 11.54
N VAL A 31 -4.90 13.00 10.46
CA VAL A 31 -5.68 11.94 9.82
C VAL A 31 -5.27 11.79 8.37
N THR A 32 -4.69 10.64 8.03
CA THR A 32 -4.38 10.29 6.65
C THR A 32 -5.63 9.84 5.92
N LEU A 33 -5.94 10.51 4.83
CA LEU A 33 -6.97 10.14 3.88
C LEU A 33 -6.31 9.28 2.79
N SER A 34 -6.54 7.98 2.83
CA SER A 34 -6.00 7.06 1.83
C SER A 34 -6.77 7.19 0.51
N LEU A 35 -6.05 7.51 -0.56
CA LEU A 35 -6.56 7.55 -1.93
C LEU A 35 -6.26 6.23 -2.68
N LYS A 36 -6.33 5.10 -1.94
CA LYS A 36 -5.93 3.77 -2.42
C LYS A 36 -7.07 2.77 -2.29
N LYS A 37 -8.28 3.18 -2.66
CA LYS A 37 -9.44 2.29 -2.69
C LYS A 37 -9.29 1.29 -3.84
N THR A 38 -9.57 0.02 -3.58
CA THR A 38 -9.59 -1.04 -4.62
C THR A 38 -10.53 -0.69 -5.77
N GLY A 39 -10.03 -0.83 -7.00
CA GLY A 39 -10.75 -0.51 -8.22
C GLY A 39 -10.70 0.97 -8.65
N VAL A 40 -9.87 1.77 -7.98
CA VAL A 40 -9.55 3.15 -8.36
C VAL A 40 -8.04 3.24 -8.54
N PRO A 41 -7.53 3.95 -9.57
CA PRO A 41 -6.09 4.17 -9.72
C PRO A 41 -5.50 4.79 -8.45
N PRO A 42 -4.35 4.31 -7.98
CA PRO A 42 -3.75 4.80 -6.74
C PRO A 42 -3.44 6.31 -6.79
N GLY A 43 -4.00 7.04 -5.84
CA GLY A 43 -3.80 8.49 -5.72
C GLY A 43 -4.87 9.34 -6.42
N ASP A 44 -5.82 8.73 -7.10
CA ASP A 44 -6.87 9.45 -7.82
C ASP A 44 -8.06 9.81 -6.92
N VAL A 45 -8.61 11.00 -7.19
CA VAL A 45 -9.88 11.49 -6.63
C VAL A 45 -10.65 12.22 -7.71
N THR A 46 -11.99 12.23 -7.62
CA THR A 46 -12.81 13.03 -8.52
C THR A 46 -12.85 14.49 -8.10
N ALA A 47 -13.27 15.38 -9.00
CA ALA A 47 -13.46 16.80 -8.71
C ALA A 47 -14.45 17.01 -7.55
N GLU A 48 -15.57 16.28 -7.56
CA GLU A 48 -16.59 16.34 -6.50
C GLU A 48 -16.04 15.86 -5.15
N GLN A 49 -15.18 14.83 -5.16
CA GLN A 49 -14.50 14.40 -3.94
C GLN A 49 -13.52 15.46 -3.44
N MET A 50 -12.78 16.14 -4.33
CA MET A 50 -11.87 17.23 -3.94
C MET A 50 -12.62 18.41 -3.31
N ASP A 51 -13.75 18.82 -3.88
CA ASP A 51 -14.59 19.87 -3.31
C ASP A 51 -15.09 19.47 -1.91
N ALA A 52 -15.60 18.25 -1.76
CA ALA A 52 -16.05 17.74 -0.47
C ALA A 52 -14.90 17.63 0.56
N ILE A 53 -13.70 17.21 0.14
CA ILE A 53 -12.51 17.16 1.00
C ILE A 53 -12.12 18.58 1.47
N ALA A 54 -12.20 19.58 0.59
CA ALA A 54 -11.91 20.96 0.94
C ALA A 54 -12.89 21.48 2.02
N GLU A 55 -14.19 21.24 1.87
CA GLU A 55 -15.21 21.57 2.89
C GLU A 55 -14.95 20.86 4.23
N LEU A 56 -14.54 19.58 4.19
CA LEU A 56 -14.17 18.83 5.41
C LEU A 56 -12.91 19.40 6.06
N ALA A 57 -11.93 19.88 5.27
CA ALA A 57 -10.73 20.52 5.79
C ALA A 57 -11.06 21.84 6.50
N GLU A 58 -11.90 22.67 5.92
CA GLU A 58 -12.38 23.90 6.56
C GLU A 58 -13.10 23.60 7.90
N ARG A 59 -13.94 22.57 7.91
CA ARG A 59 -14.74 22.21 9.08
C ARG A 59 -13.95 21.53 10.21
N TYR A 60 -12.99 20.68 9.88
CA TYR A 60 -12.34 19.77 10.83
C TYR A 60 -10.85 19.95 11.01
N SER A 61 -10.17 20.70 10.13
CA SER A 61 -8.70 20.84 10.09
C SER A 61 -8.23 22.27 9.82
N PHE A 62 -8.97 23.28 10.34
CA PHE A 62 -8.65 24.70 10.19
C PHE A 62 -8.41 25.17 8.75
N GLY A 63 -9.04 24.53 7.76
CA GLY A 63 -8.84 24.81 6.35
C GLY A 63 -7.52 24.28 5.78
N GLU A 64 -6.78 23.47 6.54
CA GLU A 64 -5.50 22.92 6.11
C GLU A 64 -5.62 21.46 5.65
N LEU A 65 -5.10 21.20 4.45
CA LEU A 65 -4.97 19.88 3.86
C LEU A 65 -3.53 19.74 3.32
N ARG A 66 -2.88 18.63 3.64
CA ARG A 66 -1.50 18.35 3.19
C ARG A 66 -1.46 17.17 2.23
N VAL A 67 -0.58 17.26 1.23
CA VAL A 67 -0.25 16.15 0.32
C VAL A 67 0.90 15.35 0.91
N THR A 68 0.87 14.02 0.80
CA THR A 68 1.97 13.17 1.22
C THR A 68 2.76 12.64 0.02
N HIS A 69 4.01 12.24 0.26
CA HIS A 69 4.83 11.52 -0.74
C HIS A 69 4.28 10.13 -1.07
N GLU A 70 3.37 9.60 -0.26
CA GLU A 70 2.65 8.34 -0.50
C GLU A 70 1.41 8.53 -1.38
N GLN A 71 1.22 9.70 -2.01
CA GLN A 71 0.06 10.02 -2.84
C GLN A 71 -1.26 9.91 -2.05
N ASN A 72 -1.26 10.34 -0.80
CA ASN A 72 -2.41 10.47 0.08
C ASN A 72 -2.58 11.94 0.50
N LEU A 73 -3.69 12.23 1.17
CA LEU A 73 -3.94 13.54 1.77
C LEU A 73 -3.95 13.42 3.31
N VAL A 74 -3.67 14.51 4.02
CA VAL A 74 -3.70 14.55 5.48
C VAL A 74 -4.49 15.76 5.95
N PHE A 75 -5.51 15.51 6.78
CA PHE A 75 -6.08 16.52 7.66
C PHE A 75 -5.14 16.67 8.86
N ALA A 76 -4.46 17.80 8.94
CA ALA A 76 -3.32 17.95 9.87
C ALA A 76 -3.74 18.07 11.33
N ASP A 77 -4.87 18.73 11.61
CA ASP A 77 -5.21 19.24 12.94
C ASP A 77 -6.67 18.91 13.33
N VAL A 78 -7.03 17.63 13.31
CA VAL A 78 -8.40 17.18 13.63
C VAL A 78 -8.59 17.02 15.15
N ALA A 79 -9.56 17.69 15.73
CA ALA A 79 -9.90 17.47 17.12
C ALA A 79 -10.40 16.02 17.32
N ARG A 80 -9.86 15.29 18.32
CA ARG A 80 -10.19 13.87 18.52
C ARG A 80 -11.67 13.61 18.73
N ARG A 81 -12.40 14.58 19.31
CA ARG A 81 -13.86 14.50 19.49
C ARG A 81 -14.63 14.45 18.16
N ASP A 82 -14.03 14.99 17.07
CA ASP A 82 -14.65 15.11 15.75
C ASP A 82 -14.30 13.93 14.82
N LEU A 83 -13.37 13.04 15.22
CA LEU A 83 -12.98 11.86 14.43
C LEU A 83 -14.17 11.00 13.98
N PRO A 84 -15.19 10.69 14.82
CA PRO A 84 -16.34 9.91 14.39
C PRO A 84 -17.16 10.59 13.29
N ALA A 85 -17.35 11.90 13.37
CA ALA A 85 -18.10 12.66 12.38
C ALA A 85 -17.36 12.78 11.06
N LEU A 86 -16.05 13.05 11.11
CA LEU A 86 -15.16 13.06 9.93
C LEU A 86 -15.15 11.67 9.26
N TRP A 87 -15.01 10.58 10.03
CA TRP A 87 -15.02 9.23 9.47
C TRP A 87 -16.33 8.91 8.75
N GLN A 88 -17.49 9.28 9.30
CA GLN A 88 -18.79 9.08 8.65
C GLN A 88 -18.89 9.84 7.34
N ALA A 89 -18.41 11.09 7.29
CA ALA A 89 -18.38 11.90 6.07
C ALA A 89 -17.46 11.28 5.01
N LEU A 90 -16.25 10.88 5.38
CA LEU A 90 -15.30 10.22 4.48
C LEU A 90 -15.83 8.88 3.95
N ARG A 91 -16.54 8.13 4.80
CA ARG A 91 -17.18 6.88 4.41
C ARG A 91 -18.27 7.08 3.37
N ALA A 92 -19.09 8.12 3.52
CA ALA A 92 -20.12 8.48 2.54
C ALA A 92 -19.53 8.85 1.18
N LEU A 93 -18.31 9.42 1.16
CA LEU A 93 -17.57 9.75 -0.05
C LEU A 93 -16.77 8.55 -0.64
N GLY A 94 -16.77 7.40 0.03
CA GLY A 94 -15.97 6.23 -0.35
C GLY A 94 -14.46 6.42 -0.11
N LEU A 95 -14.06 7.32 0.79
CA LEU A 95 -12.68 7.72 1.08
C LEU A 95 -12.18 7.27 2.47
N ALA A 96 -12.86 6.33 3.11
CA ALA A 96 -12.50 5.81 4.44
C ALA A 96 -11.80 4.45 4.38
N THR A 97 -10.87 4.25 3.47
CA THR A 97 -10.10 3.00 3.34
C THR A 97 -9.02 2.93 4.43
N PRO A 98 -9.03 1.91 5.33
CA PRO A 98 -8.12 1.82 6.45
C PRO A 98 -6.84 1.06 6.09
N ASN A 99 -6.13 1.48 5.06
CA ASN A 99 -4.96 0.77 4.52
C ASN A 99 -3.65 1.58 4.50
N ALA A 100 -3.58 2.72 5.21
CA ALA A 100 -2.34 3.47 5.30
C ALA A 100 -1.21 2.60 5.88
N GLY A 101 -0.07 2.52 5.16
CA GLY A 101 1.08 1.70 5.51
C GLY A 101 0.90 0.18 5.28
N LEU A 102 -0.21 -0.28 4.68
CA LEU A 102 -0.40 -1.68 4.30
C LEU A 102 -0.05 -1.90 2.83
N LEU A 103 0.12 -3.16 2.43
CA LEU A 103 0.49 -3.57 1.07
C LEU A 103 -0.31 -2.86 -0.03
N THR A 104 -1.62 -2.62 0.17
CA THR A 104 -2.48 -1.96 -0.81
C THR A 104 -2.41 -0.43 -0.80
N ASN A 105 -1.62 0.17 0.12
CA ASN A 105 -1.27 1.60 0.07
C ASN A 105 -0.20 1.87 -0.99
N ILE A 106 -0.40 1.36 -2.20
CA ILE A 106 0.58 1.34 -3.28
C ILE A 106 0.94 2.76 -3.73
N ILE A 107 2.23 3.07 -3.81
CA ILE A 107 2.74 4.25 -4.51
C ILE A 107 2.96 3.85 -5.97
N SER A 108 2.30 4.53 -6.89
CA SER A 108 2.41 4.24 -8.32
C SER A 108 2.60 5.51 -9.13
N CYS A 109 3.62 5.56 -9.97
CA CYS A 109 3.66 6.60 -10.99
C CYS A 109 2.60 6.33 -12.07
N PRO A 110 2.21 7.31 -12.89
CA PRO A 110 1.20 7.10 -13.94
C PRO A 110 1.64 6.09 -15.01
N GLY A 111 2.95 5.84 -15.19
CA GLY A 111 3.45 4.88 -16.16
C GLY A 111 3.02 5.17 -17.59
N GLY A 112 3.02 4.15 -18.43
CA GLY A 112 2.67 4.25 -19.84
C GLY A 112 1.23 4.65 -20.13
N ASP A 113 0.36 4.73 -19.11
CA ASP A 113 -1.01 5.20 -19.29
C ASP A 113 -1.06 6.72 -19.56
N PHE A 114 -0.15 7.51 -18.94
CA PHE A 114 -0.14 8.97 -19.05
C PHE A 114 1.25 9.59 -19.27
N CYS A 115 2.31 8.79 -19.32
CA CYS A 115 3.68 9.27 -19.43
C CYS A 115 4.37 8.72 -20.68
N SER A 116 4.72 9.60 -21.62
CA SER A 116 5.43 9.22 -22.87
C SER A 116 6.87 8.73 -22.66
N LEU A 117 7.44 8.92 -21.47
CA LEU A 117 8.78 8.45 -21.11
C LEU A 117 8.76 7.06 -20.47
N ALA A 118 7.60 6.50 -20.17
CA ALA A 118 7.50 5.22 -19.49
C ALA A 118 7.79 4.05 -20.44
N ASN A 119 8.39 2.99 -19.88
CA ASN A 119 8.63 1.73 -20.55
C ASN A 119 7.49 0.73 -20.38
N ALA A 120 6.66 0.92 -19.33
CA ALA A 120 5.52 0.06 -19.03
C ALA A 120 4.43 0.82 -18.26
N ARG A 121 3.21 0.29 -18.28
CA ARG A 121 2.06 0.82 -17.54
C ARG A 121 2.16 0.43 -16.07
N SER A 122 1.90 1.37 -15.17
CA SER A 122 1.98 1.13 -13.73
C SER A 122 0.60 0.93 -13.09
N ILE A 123 -0.40 1.71 -13.52
CA ILE A 123 -1.74 1.70 -12.94
C ILE A 123 -2.42 0.32 -13.02
N PRO A 124 -2.45 -0.38 -14.17
CA PRO A 124 -3.06 -1.71 -14.25
C PRO A 124 -2.41 -2.76 -13.33
N ILE A 125 -1.09 -2.64 -13.10
CA ILE A 125 -0.36 -3.52 -12.18
C ILE A 125 -0.80 -3.24 -10.74
N ALA A 126 -0.83 -1.96 -10.34
CA ALA A 126 -1.29 -1.57 -9.01
C ALA A 126 -2.72 -2.05 -8.73
N GLU A 127 -3.65 -1.83 -9.66
CA GLU A 127 -5.02 -2.30 -9.55
C GLU A 127 -5.14 -3.83 -9.48
N ALA A 128 -4.33 -4.56 -10.24
CA ALA A 128 -4.33 -6.03 -10.20
C ALA A 128 -3.86 -6.55 -8.83
N ILE A 129 -2.83 -5.92 -8.24
CA ILE A 129 -2.35 -6.22 -6.89
C ILE A 129 -3.43 -5.86 -5.85
N GLN A 130 -4.01 -4.66 -5.92
CA GLN A 130 -5.09 -4.25 -5.01
C GLN A 130 -6.25 -5.24 -5.02
N ARG A 131 -6.70 -5.69 -6.21
CA ARG A 131 -7.78 -6.69 -6.32
C ARG A 131 -7.40 -8.05 -5.75
N ARG A 132 -6.13 -8.46 -5.87
CA ARG A 132 -5.62 -9.72 -5.31
C ARG A 132 -5.62 -9.71 -3.78
N PHE A 133 -5.32 -8.56 -3.17
CA PHE A 133 -5.17 -8.37 -1.74
C PHE A 133 -6.27 -7.50 -1.12
N ASP A 134 -7.53 -7.64 -1.58
CA ASP A 134 -8.67 -6.83 -1.11
C ASP A 134 -9.25 -7.30 0.24
N ASP A 135 -8.64 -8.27 0.88
CA ASP A 135 -9.02 -8.76 2.21
C ASP A 135 -8.26 -7.99 3.31
N LEU A 136 -8.99 -7.17 4.05
CA LEU A 136 -8.41 -6.34 5.12
C LEU A 136 -7.85 -7.18 6.28
N ASP A 137 -8.49 -8.28 6.65
CA ASP A 137 -8.00 -9.12 7.74
C ASP A 137 -6.65 -9.73 7.35
N TYR A 138 -6.50 -10.17 6.10
CA TYR A 138 -5.23 -10.64 5.56
C TYR A 138 -4.17 -9.53 5.49
N LEU A 139 -4.55 -8.32 5.07
CA LEU A 139 -3.62 -7.18 5.05
C LEU A 139 -3.13 -6.82 6.46
N PHE A 140 -3.99 -6.92 7.47
CA PHE A 140 -3.61 -6.69 8.87
C PHE A 140 -2.67 -7.77 9.41
N ASP A 141 -2.82 -9.03 8.98
CA ASP A 141 -1.90 -10.13 9.31
C ASP A 141 -0.53 -9.94 8.65
N ILE A 142 -0.48 -9.50 7.38
CA ILE A 142 0.77 -9.13 6.69
C ILE A 142 1.47 -8.00 7.46
N GLY A 143 0.74 -7.02 7.96
CA GLY A 143 1.28 -5.86 8.67
C GLY A 143 1.80 -4.76 7.76
N GLU A 144 2.74 -3.96 8.26
CA GLU A 144 3.30 -2.82 7.51
C GLU A 144 4.18 -3.28 6.35
N LEU A 145 3.82 -2.82 5.13
CA LEU A 145 4.56 -3.16 3.93
C LEU A 145 4.36 -2.10 2.84
N ASP A 146 5.46 -1.49 2.41
CA ASP A 146 5.47 -0.50 1.34
C ASP A 146 5.69 -1.18 -0.01
N LEU A 147 4.76 -0.97 -0.96
CA LEU A 147 4.88 -1.40 -2.33
C LEU A 147 4.88 -0.20 -3.27
N ASN A 148 5.95 -0.07 -4.07
CA ASN A 148 6.18 1.08 -4.93
C ASN A 148 6.37 0.65 -6.37
N ILE A 149 5.68 1.32 -7.32
CA ILE A 149 5.72 0.98 -8.74
C ILE A 149 6.19 2.17 -9.56
N SER A 150 7.19 1.96 -10.41
CA SER A 150 7.65 2.92 -11.42
C SER A 150 7.60 2.32 -12.81
N GLY A 151 7.01 3.04 -13.77
CA GLY A 151 6.88 2.60 -15.16
C GLY A 151 8.18 2.70 -15.96
N CYS A 152 9.26 3.25 -15.41
CA CYS A 152 10.58 3.34 -16.05
C CYS A 152 11.69 3.66 -15.02
N MET A 153 12.94 3.69 -15.50
CA MET A 153 14.13 3.96 -14.70
C MET A 153 14.20 5.35 -14.05
N ASN A 154 13.34 6.30 -14.45
CA ASN A 154 13.25 7.62 -13.81
C ASN A 154 12.71 7.51 -12.36
N ALA A 155 12.18 6.36 -11.97
CA ALA A 155 11.84 6.01 -10.59
C ALA A 155 10.85 6.97 -9.91
N CYS A 156 9.92 7.58 -10.64
CA CYS A 156 8.95 8.55 -10.10
C CYS A 156 8.05 7.96 -9.00
N GLY A 157 7.85 6.64 -8.96
CA GLY A 157 7.16 5.93 -7.89
C GLY A 157 8.10 5.49 -6.75
N HIS A 158 9.38 5.89 -6.78
CA HIS A 158 10.37 5.56 -5.75
C HIS A 158 10.51 4.05 -5.46
N HIS A 159 10.42 3.19 -6.50
CA HIS A 159 10.46 1.74 -6.35
C HIS A 159 11.69 1.22 -5.60
N HIS A 160 12.84 1.90 -5.74
CA HIS A 160 14.09 1.51 -5.07
C HIS A 160 14.01 1.46 -3.53
N VAL A 161 13.13 2.25 -2.91
CA VAL A 161 13.03 2.35 -1.44
C VAL A 161 11.74 1.74 -0.90
N GLY A 162 10.90 1.15 -1.76
CA GLY A 162 9.79 0.30 -1.31
C GLY A 162 10.32 -1.00 -0.71
N HIS A 163 9.64 -1.54 0.30
CA HIS A 163 9.93 -2.88 0.79
C HIS A 163 9.84 -3.91 -0.34
N ILE A 164 8.86 -3.72 -1.24
CA ILE A 164 8.76 -4.34 -2.55
C ILE A 164 8.73 -3.22 -3.59
N GLY A 165 9.66 -3.25 -4.54
CA GLY A 165 9.75 -2.34 -5.67
C GLY A 165 9.39 -3.05 -6.98
N ILE A 166 8.67 -2.36 -7.86
CA ILE A 166 8.34 -2.84 -9.20
C ILE A 166 8.81 -1.80 -10.22
N LEU A 167 9.70 -2.21 -11.12
CA LEU A 167 10.21 -1.39 -12.19
C LEU A 167 9.68 -1.89 -13.54
N GLY A 168 8.97 -1.02 -14.26
CA GLY A 168 8.61 -1.26 -15.65
C GLY A 168 9.83 -1.18 -16.57
N VAL A 169 10.02 -2.20 -17.38
CA VAL A 169 11.09 -2.31 -18.36
C VAL A 169 10.54 -2.71 -19.74
N ASP A 170 11.13 -2.20 -20.78
CA ASP A 170 10.85 -2.62 -22.16
C ASP A 170 11.80 -3.75 -22.58
N LYS A 171 11.26 -4.78 -23.21
CA LYS A 171 12.04 -5.81 -23.88
C LYS A 171 11.47 -6.03 -25.29
N HIS A 172 12.14 -5.44 -26.27
CA HIS A 172 11.75 -5.55 -27.67
C HIS A 172 10.34 -5.05 -27.99
N GLY A 173 9.89 -3.97 -27.32
CA GLY A 173 8.57 -3.39 -27.50
C GLY A 173 7.47 -4.06 -26.65
N GLU A 174 7.83 -4.99 -25.77
CA GLU A 174 6.90 -5.62 -24.82
C GLU A 174 7.17 -5.13 -23.39
N GLU A 175 6.07 -4.91 -22.64
CA GLU A 175 6.13 -4.51 -21.24
C GLU A 175 6.48 -5.68 -20.31
N PHE A 176 7.50 -5.50 -19.48
CA PHE A 176 7.87 -6.40 -18.40
C PHE A 176 8.07 -5.64 -17.11
N TYR A 177 8.10 -6.37 -15.98
CA TYR A 177 8.18 -5.81 -14.65
C TYR A 177 9.25 -6.51 -13.83
N GLN A 178 10.28 -5.75 -13.43
CA GLN A 178 11.35 -6.24 -12.59
C GLN A 178 11.02 -6.02 -11.13
N LEU A 179 11.14 -7.07 -10.31
CA LEU A 179 10.93 -6.99 -8.87
C LEU A 179 12.24 -6.67 -8.15
N GLU A 180 12.13 -5.79 -7.16
CA GLU A 180 13.17 -5.49 -6.17
C GLU A 180 12.59 -5.70 -4.78
N ILE A 181 13.39 -6.17 -3.80
CA ILE A 181 12.97 -6.32 -2.40
C ILE A 181 14.04 -5.81 -1.44
N GLY A 182 13.62 -5.44 -0.23
CA GLY A 182 14.51 -5.02 0.85
C GLY A 182 14.86 -3.54 0.86
N GLY A 183 14.20 -2.73 0.02
CA GLY A 183 14.25 -1.28 0.13
C GLY A 183 13.61 -0.81 1.44
N SER A 184 13.97 0.37 1.90
CA SER A 184 13.35 1.02 3.06
C SER A 184 13.61 2.51 3.07
N GLN A 185 12.70 3.26 3.71
CA GLN A 185 12.77 4.70 3.89
C GLN A 185 13.15 5.07 5.33
N GLY A 186 13.36 6.37 5.59
CA GLY A 186 13.61 6.90 6.92
C GLY A 186 15.04 6.69 7.44
N ALA A 187 15.19 6.52 8.75
CA ALA A 187 16.49 6.45 9.41
C ALA A 187 17.34 5.22 9.03
N GLN A 188 16.70 4.17 8.53
CA GLN A 188 17.35 2.95 8.05
C GLN A 188 17.18 2.79 6.54
N ALA A 189 17.23 3.90 5.79
CA ALA A 189 17.06 3.89 4.35
C ALA A 189 18.03 2.92 3.67
N ALA A 190 17.48 2.13 2.73
CA ALA A 190 18.24 1.17 1.93
C ALA A 190 17.60 1.05 0.54
N LEU A 191 18.41 0.74 -0.45
CA LEU A 191 17.92 0.39 -1.78
C LEU A 191 17.55 -1.09 -1.85
N GLY A 192 16.46 -1.38 -2.54
CA GLY A 192 16.05 -2.74 -2.87
C GLY A 192 17.09 -3.45 -3.74
N ARG A 193 17.05 -4.76 -3.73
CA ARG A 193 17.86 -5.62 -4.60
C ARG A 193 16.98 -6.29 -5.63
N VAL A 194 17.43 -6.29 -6.86
CA VAL A 194 16.78 -7.01 -7.95
C VAL A 194 16.64 -8.49 -7.58
N LEU A 195 15.42 -8.99 -7.66
CA LEU A 195 15.09 -10.36 -7.28
C LEU A 195 15.48 -11.39 -8.35
N GLY A 196 15.23 -11.06 -9.64
CA GLY A 196 15.49 -11.97 -10.73
C GLY A 196 15.07 -11.42 -12.09
N PRO A 197 14.81 -12.27 -13.09
CA PRO A 197 14.31 -11.84 -14.40
C PRO A 197 13.00 -11.07 -14.30
N ALA A 198 12.79 -10.10 -15.20
CA ALA A 198 11.54 -9.37 -15.26
C ALA A 198 10.37 -10.27 -15.71
N LEU A 199 9.21 -10.08 -15.11
CA LEU A 199 7.98 -10.85 -15.27
C LEU A 199 7.04 -10.19 -16.28
N ARG A 200 6.11 -10.93 -16.85
CA ARG A 200 4.98 -10.39 -17.61
C ARG A 200 3.94 -9.81 -16.65
N ALA A 201 3.14 -8.86 -17.13
CA ALA A 201 2.10 -8.20 -16.31
C ALA A 201 1.18 -9.17 -15.56
N ALA A 202 0.75 -10.26 -16.21
CA ALA A 202 -0.14 -11.25 -15.62
C ALA A 202 0.51 -12.08 -14.49
N GLU A 203 1.84 -12.15 -14.45
CA GLU A 203 2.60 -12.93 -13.45
C GLU A 203 2.88 -12.12 -12.17
N VAL A 204 2.79 -10.78 -12.24
CA VAL A 204 3.18 -9.90 -11.12
C VAL A 204 2.36 -10.14 -9.86
N PRO A 205 1.00 -10.18 -9.88
CA PRO A 205 0.23 -10.40 -8.66
C PRO A 205 0.55 -11.72 -7.96
N ASP A 206 0.76 -12.81 -8.74
CA ASP A 206 1.14 -14.11 -8.20
C ASP A 206 2.56 -14.09 -7.62
N ALA A 207 3.47 -13.34 -8.24
CA ALA A 207 4.83 -13.17 -7.70
C ALA A 207 4.81 -12.41 -6.37
N ILE A 208 3.98 -11.35 -6.23
CA ILE A 208 3.81 -10.64 -4.96
C ILE A 208 3.24 -11.59 -3.89
N GLU A 209 2.23 -12.42 -4.21
CA GLU A 209 1.69 -13.40 -3.27
C GLU A 209 2.75 -14.38 -2.76
N ARG A 210 3.62 -14.88 -3.65
CA ARG A 210 4.74 -15.76 -3.28
C ARG A 210 5.77 -15.07 -2.38
N LEU A 211 6.04 -13.76 -2.57
CA LEU A 211 6.88 -13.00 -1.66
C LEU A 211 6.27 -12.94 -0.26
N ILE A 212 4.95 -12.71 -0.18
CA ILE A 212 4.23 -12.65 1.09
C ILE A 212 4.19 -14.02 1.77
N GLU A 213 4.00 -15.12 1.02
CA GLU A 213 4.05 -16.49 1.57
C GLU A 213 5.39 -16.76 2.27
N VAL A 214 6.54 -16.49 1.61
CA VAL A 214 7.86 -16.65 2.22
C VAL A 214 8.02 -15.80 3.48
N TYR A 215 7.55 -14.55 3.41
CA TYR A 215 7.60 -13.67 4.58
C TYR A 215 6.83 -14.25 5.77
N LEU A 216 5.56 -14.63 5.55
CA LEU A 216 4.70 -15.15 6.62
C LEU A 216 5.21 -16.49 7.19
N GLU A 217 5.81 -17.35 6.34
CA GLU A 217 6.43 -18.60 6.77
C GLU A 217 7.75 -18.41 7.54
N ARG A 218 8.49 -17.34 7.25
CA ARG A 218 9.85 -17.12 7.77
C ARG A 218 9.95 -16.04 8.83
N ARG A 219 8.88 -15.29 9.13
CA ARG A 219 8.90 -14.32 10.22
C ARG A 219 9.01 -15.03 11.58
N ASP A 220 9.86 -14.50 12.45
CA ASP A 220 10.05 -15.05 13.81
C ASP A 220 8.91 -14.69 14.76
N SER A 221 8.15 -13.64 14.45
CA SER A 221 6.97 -13.19 15.19
C SER A 221 6.04 -12.35 14.30
N GLU A 222 4.78 -12.16 14.70
CA GLU A 222 3.83 -11.27 14.02
C GLU A 222 4.29 -9.80 13.98
N ALA A 223 5.20 -9.41 14.87
CA ALA A 223 5.74 -8.05 14.92
C ALA A 223 6.95 -7.85 13.99
N GLU A 224 7.55 -8.91 13.44
CA GLU A 224 8.67 -8.81 12.52
C GLU A 224 8.18 -8.34 11.15
N ARG A 225 8.69 -7.20 10.67
CA ARG A 225 8.27 -6.61 9.40
C ARG A 225 8.92 -7.34 8.21
N PHE A 226 8.30 -7.26 7.05
CA PHE A 226 8.80 -7.83 5.80
C PHE A 226 10.28 -7.47 5.54
N VAL A 227 10.64 -6.19 5.66
CA VAL A 227 12.01 -5.72 5.42
C VAL A 227 13.02 -6.31 6.41
N ASP A 228 12.62 -6.56 7.65
CA ASP A 228 13.50 -7.13 8.68
C ASP A 228 13.74 -8.63 8.40
N VAL A 229 12.72 -9.37 7.93
CA VAL A 229 12.88 -10.74 7.44
C VAL A 229 13.84 -10.78 6.24
N VAL A 230 13.65 -9.90 5.24
CA VAL A 230 14.55 -9.82 4.07
C VAL A 230 16.00 -9.54 4.48
N ARG A 231 16.21 -8.65 5.45
CA ARG A 231 17.56 -8.36 5.99
C ARG A 231 18.18 -9.56 6.69
N ARG A 232 17.37 -10.34 7.43
CA ARG A 232 17.83 -11.48 8.21
C ARG A 232 18.15 -12.69 7.34
N ILE A 233 17.27 -13.05 6.39
CA ILE A 233 17.43 -14.30 5.60
C ILE A 233 17.98 -14.07 4.19
N GLY A 234 18.11 -12.82 3.74
CA GLY A 234 18.55 -12.47 2.38
C GLY A 234 17.44 -12.62 1.33
N VAL A 235 17.80 -12.38 0.07
CA VAL A 235 16.84 -12.38 -1.06
C VAL A 235 16.63 -13.77 -1.69
N GLU A 236 17.56 -14.71 -1.49
CA GLU A 236 17.54 -16.01 -2.19
C GLU A 236 16.30 -16.85 -1.90
N PRO A 237 15.79 -16.98 -0.65
CA PRO A 237 14.56 -17.75 -0.40
C PRO A 237 13.34 -17.19 -1.12
N PHE A 238 13.25 -15.86 -1.23
CA PHE A 238 12.19 -15.19 -1.96
C PHE A 238 12.29 -15.44 -3.46
N LYS A 239 13.51 -15.34 -4.01
CA LYS A 239 13.79 -15.60 -5.42
C LYS A 239 13.46 -17.04 -5.80
N GLU A 240 13.90 -18.00 -5.01
CA GLU A 240 13.61 -19.42 -5.23
C GLU A 240 12.11 -19.67 -5.30
N ASN A 241 11.30 -19.10 -4.39
CA ASN A 241 9.86 -19.28 -4.38
C ASN A 241 9.17 -18.59 -5.57
N VAL A 242 9.56 -17.35 -5.90
CA VAL A 242 8.97 -16.59 -7.01
C VAL A 242 9.24 -17.26 -8.36
N TYR A 243 10.44 -17.80 -8.58
CA TYR A 243 10.86 -18.36 -9.88
C TYR A 243 10.89 -19.90 -9.92
N ALA A 244 10.31 -20.59 -8.91
CA ALA A 244 10.18 -22.04 -8.92
C ALA A 244 9.36 -22.53 -10.12
N LYS A 245 9.86 -23.55 -10.84
CA LYS A 245 9.26 -24.04 -12.09
C LYS A 245 7.94 -24.81 -11.91
N ASP A 246 7.57 -25.19 -10.68
CA ASP A 246 6.47 -26.12 -10.40
C ASP A 246 5.13 -25.48 -10.00
N HIS A 247 4.98 -24.15 -10.10
CA HIS A 247 3.76 -23.47 -9.65
C HIS A 247 2.82 -23.07 -10.81
N GLN A 248 2.49 -24.00 -11.72
CA GLN A 248 1.51 -23.78 -12.79
C GLN A 248 0.05 -24.02 -12.41
N GLN A 249 -0.29 -24.22 -11.13
CA GLN A 249 -1.70 -24.31 -10.70
C GLN A 249 -1.96 -23.43 -9.49
N PRO A 250 -2.87 -22.46 -9.55
CA PRO A 250 -3.36 -21.73 -8.38
C PRO A 250 -4.17 -22.73 -7.53
N GLN A 251 -3.60 -23.20 -6.43
CA GLN A 251 -4.38 -23.88 -5.39
C GLN A 251 -5.17 -22.84 -4.62
N ASP A 252 -6.48 -22.92 -4.65
CA ASP A 252 -7.40 -22.19 -3.78
C ASP A 252 -7.13 -22.58 -2.32
N ARG A 253 -6.22 -21.84 -1.66
CA ARG A 253 -5.80 -22.06 -0.25
C ARG A 253 -6.54 -21.20 0.76
N ARG A 254 -7.54 -20.41 0.35
CA ARG A 254 -8.33 -19.56 1.26
C ARG A 254 -9.07 -20.33 2.37
N GLY A 255 -9.12 -21.65 2.30
CA GLY A 255 -9.80 -22.51 3.28
C GLY A 255 -8.99 -22.94 4.49
N ARG A 256 -7.69 -22.66 4.59
CA ARG A 256 -6.83 -23.18 5.69
C ARG A 256 -6.60 -22.24 6.87
N LEU A 257 -6.86 -20.95 6.73
CA LEU A 257 -6.73 -19.97 7.82
C LEU A 257 -7.98 -19.84 8.71
N ALA A 258 -9.07 -20.53 8.35
CA ALA A 258 -10.30 -20.54 9.17
C ALA A 258 -10.40 -21.74 10.13
N ALA A 259 -9.36 -22.58 10.23
CA ALA A 259 -9.38 -23.85 10.99
C ALA A 259 -8.20 -24.02 11.96
N ALA A 260 -7.56 -22.92 12.39
CA ALA A 260 -6.54 -22.96 13.44
C ALA A 260 -6.88 -22.02 14.60
#